data_6b2395c0abe1934a8cb8f37e792f9a0f
#
_entry.id   6b2395c0abe1934a8cb8f37e792f9a0f
#
_cell.length_a   1.000
_cell.length_b   1.000
_cell.length_c   1.000
_cell.angle_alpha   90.00
_cell.angle_beta   90.00
_cell.angle_gamma   90.00
#
_symmetry.space_group_name_H-M   'P 1'
#
loop_
_entity.id
_entity.type
_entity.pdbx_description
1 polymer ?
#
loop_
_entity_poly.entity_id
_entity_poly.type
_entity_poly.pdbx_seq_one_letter_code
_entity_poly.pdbx_strand_id
1 'polypeptide(L)'
;MDAIEALTPIRIDDRAIVLRDGSTLTIRAIRPEDYERETAFVRGLSSRTGYRRLLSSRRPTAEELHRFVEIDPSRELALVAVLGADPTSIQVGVARCARIDEGPDYDFAIVIADAWQHLGLGSELLRRLLEVAAAAGVPGLTGLTLATNDPMLALARRCGFALRRDPHDATVVQVTRNFQTAPA
;
A
#
# COMPACT_ATOMS: atom_id res chain seq x y z
N MET A 1 -30.82 3.22 -5.30
CA MET A 1 -29.71 2.33 -4.83
C MET A 1 -28.71 2.35 -5.96
N ASP A 2 -27.79 3.34 -5.91
CA ASP A 2 -26.80 3.52 -6.97
C ASP A 2 -25.89 2.29 -7.00
N ALA A 3 -25.78 1.70 -8.17
CA ALA A 3 -24.85 0.58 -8.37
C ALA A 3 -23.45 1.09 -8.05
N ILE A 4 -22.79 0.46 -7.08
CA ILE A 4 -21.42 0.79 -6.72
C ILE A 4 -20.55 0.43 -7.93
N GLU A 5 -19.98 1.46 -8.54
CA GLU A 5 -19.23 1.33 -9.77
C GLU A 5 -17.93 0.54 -9.52
N ALA A 6 -17.65 -0.47 -10.35
CA ALA A 6 -16.38 -1.18 -10.32
C ALA A 6 -15.26 -0.22 -10.71
N LEU A 7 -14.04 -0.50 -10.24
CA LEU A 7 -12.87 0.28 -10.67
C LEU A 7 -12.74 0.25 -12.19
N THR A 8 -12.40 1.39 -12.76
CA THR A 8 -12.05 1.46 -14.18
C THR A 8 -10.76 0.66 -14.42
N PRO A 9 -10.77 -0.35 -15.30
CA PRO A 9 -9.55 -1.07 -15.62
C PRO A 9 -8.50 -0.10 -16.18
N ILE A 10 -7.36 -0.01 -15.53
CA ILE A 10 -6.26 0.83 -15.97
C ILE A 10 -5.01 -0.03 -16.20
N ARG A 11 -4.21 0.38 -17.17
CA ARG A 11 -2.88 -0.18 -17.35
C ARG A 11 -1.91 0.48 -16.36
N ILE A 12 -1.22 -0.34 -15.58
CA ILE A 12 -0.19 0.10 -14.66
C ILE A 12 1.16 -0.23 -15.30
N ASP A 13 1.81 0.78 -15.84
CA ASP A 13 3.14 0.62 -16.42
C ASP A 13 4.21 0.51 -15.33
N ASP A 14 5.19 -0.35 -15.58
CA ASP A 14 6.36 -0.50 -14.74
C ASP A 14 7.15 0.82 -14.70
N ARG A 15 7.55 1.26 -13.50
CA ARG A 15 8.28 2.52 -13.30
C ARG A 15 9.59 2.27 -12.57
N ALA A 16 10.69 2.55 -13.23
CA ALA A 16 12.00 2.59 -12.56
C ALA A 16 12.11 3.84 -11.66
N ILE A 17 12.65 3.66 -10.47
CA ILE A 17 12.93 4.72 -9.51
C ILE A 17 14.35 4.60 -8.99
N VAL A 18 14.96 5.73 -8.63
CA VAL A 18 16.25 5.77 -7.96
C VAL A 18 16.06 6.31 -6.55
N LEU A 19 16.52 5.55 -5.57
CA LEU A 19 16.46 5.92 -4.16
C LEU A 19 17.62 6.86 -3.77
N ARG A 20 17.56 7.39 -2.54
CA ARG A 20 18.57 8.34 -2.04
C ARG A 20 19.99 7.79 -1.95
N ASP A 21 20.13 6.48 -1.78
CA ASP A 21 21.40 5.75 -1.74
C ASP A 21 21.93 5.35 -3.13
N GLY A 22 21.20 5.72 -4.20
CA GLY A 22 21.54 5.39 -5.58
C GLY A 22 20.98 4.03 -6.05
N SER A 23 20.32 3.26 -5.20
CA SER A 23 19.71 1.99 -5.59
C SER A 23 18.57 2.23 -6.58
N THR A 24 18.52 1.41 -7.64
CA THR A 24 17.45 1.45 -8.65
C THR A 24 16.48 0.30 -8.42
N LEU A 25 15.20 0.63 -8.32
CA LEU A 25 14.09 -0.30 -8.13
C LEU A 25 13.06 -0.14 -9.24
N THR A 26 12.23 -1.15 -9.44
CA THR A 26 11.03 -1.05 -10.28
C THR A 26 9.78 -1.12 -9.42
N ILE A 27 8.89 -0.14 -9.58
CA ILE A 27 7.52 -0.19 -9.04
C ILE A 27 6.59 -0.67 -10.15
N ARG A 28 5.85 -1.73 -9.89
CA ARG A 28 4.89 -2.33 -10.83
C ARG A 28 3.67 -2.91 -10.12
N ALA A 29 2.65 -3.26 -10.90
CA ALA A 29 1.53 -4.04 -10.37
C ALA A 29 2.02 -5.38 -9.81
N ILE A 30 1.37 -5.84 -8.72
CA ILE A 30 1.55 -7.19 -8.22
C ILE A 30 0.96 -8.20 -9.21
N ARG A 31 1.51 -9.41 -9.24
CA ARG A 31 1.10 -10.49 -10.15
C ARG A 31 0.97 -11.80 -9.36
N PRO A 32 0.14 -12.76 -9.78
CA PRO A 32 0.05 -14.07 -9.12
C PRO A 32 1.40 -14.77 -8.98
N GLU A 33 2.31 -14.58 -9.97
CA GLU A 33 3.67 -15.15 -9.98
C GLU A 33 4.57 -14.56 -8.88
N ASP A 34 4.14 -13.50 -8.20
CA ASP A 34 4.88 -12.90 -7.08
C ASP A 34 4.69 -13.64 -5.75
N TYR A 35 3.93 -14.74 -5.70
CA TYR A 35 3.63 -15.46 -4.47
C TYR A 35 4.87 -15.78 -3.63
N GLU A 36 5.91 -16.33 -4.25
CA GLU A 36 7.14 -16.67 -3.53
C GLU A 36 7.88 -15.41 -3.05
N ARG A 37 7.86 -14.33 -3.84
CA ARG A 37 8.46 -13.04 -3.46
C ARG A 37 7.71 -12.37 -2.31
N GLU A 38 6.38 -12.33 -2.38
CA GLU A 38 5.52 -11.80 -1.30
C GLU A 38 5.71 -12.61 -0.03
N THR A 39 5.76 -13.95 -0.15
CA THR A 39 6.01 -14.85 0.98
C THR A 39 7.37 -14.58 1.63
N ALA A 40 8.42 -14.49 0.84
CA ALA A 40 9.79 -14.20 1.33
C ALA A 40 9.85 -12.79 1.96
N PHE A 41 9.23 -11.79 1.32
CA PHE A 41 9.13 -10.43 1.82
C PHE A 41 8.44 -10.38 3.18
N VAL A 42 7.24 -10.96 3.31
CA VAL A 42 6.47 -10.96 4.57
C VAL A 42 7.21 -11.68 5.68
N ARG A 43 7.85 -12.82 5.38
CA ARG A 43 8.66 -13.57 6.36
C ARG A 43 9.91 -12.82 6.81
N GLY A 44 10.47 -11.98 5.93
CA GLY A 44 11.66 -11.17 6.20
C GLY A 44 11.41 -9.92 7.04
N LEU A 45 10.15 -9.51 7.24
CA LEU A 45 9.81 -8.34 8.06
C LEU A 45 10.13 -8.60 9.53
N SER A 46 10.68 -7.57 10.21
CA SER A 46 10.80 -7.61 11.65
C SER A 46 9.43 -7.70 12.33
N SER A 47 9.38 -8.23 13.55
CA SER A 47 8.14 -8.29 14.33
C SER A 47 7.49 -6.91 14.50
N ARG A 48 8.31 -5.86 14.62
CA ARG A 48 7.85 -4.47 14.71
C ARG A 48 7.17 -3.99 13.43
N THR A 49 7.78 -4.25 12.28
CA THR A 49 7.23 -3.84 10.97
C THR A 49 5.98 -4.66 10.63
N GLY A 50 5.99 -5.98 10.90
CA GLY A 50 4.83 -6.84 10.75
C GLY A 50 3.65 -6.39 11.62
N TYR A 51 3.89 -6.08 12.90
CA TYR A 51 2.85 -5.57 13.81
C TYR A 51 2.27 -4.23 13.32
N ARG A 52 3.11 -3.30 12.88
CA ARG A 52 2.66 -2.01 12.34
C ARG A 52 1.80 -2.16 11.08
N ARG A 53 2.06 -3.21 10.29
CA ARG A 53 1.31 -3.50 9.06
C ARG A 53 -0.06 -4.09 9.33
N LEU A 54 -0.15 -5.05 10.27
CA LEU A 54 -1.37 -5.83 10.51
C LEU A 54 -2.14 -5.39 11.76
N LEU A 55 -1.57 -4.49 12.57
CA LEU A 55 -2.05 -4.17 13.92
C LEU A 55 -2.28 -5.46 14.77
N SER A 56 -1.53 -6.50 14.44
CA SER A 56 -1.60 -7.85 15.04
C SER A 56 -0.22 -8.47 15.09
N SER A 57 0.04 -9.26 16.12
CA SER A 57 1.30 -10.01 16.28
C SER A 57 1.32 -11.33 15.49
N ARG A 58 0.19 -11.74 14.90
CA ARG A 58 0.13 -12.97 14.09
C ARG A 58 0.80 -12.79 12.73
N ARG A 59 1.32 -13.87 12.19
CA ARG A 59 1.79 -13.93 10.80
C ARG A 59 0.65 -14.33 9.87
N PRO A 60 0.63 -13.83 8.63
CA PRO A 60 -0.33 -14.27 7.62
C PRO A 60 -0.21 -15.79 7.37
N THR A 61 -1.35 -16.42 7.13
CA THR A 61 -1.43 -17.82 6.69
C THR A 61 -1.03 -17.94 5.21
N ALA A 62 -0.82 -19.18 4.73
CA ALA A 62 -0.55 -19.42 3.30
C ALA A 62 -1.71 -18.95 2.42
N GLU A 63 -2.95 -19.16 2.84
CA GLU A 63 -4.15 -18.70 2.13
C GLU A 63 -4.21 -17.16 2.04
N GLU A 64 -3.90 -16.45 3.13
CA GLU A 64 -3.82 -14.99 3.11
C GLU A 64 -2.68 -14.48 2.21
N LEU A 65 -1.54 -15.18 2.15
CA LEU A 65 -0.45 -14.84 1.25
C LEU A 65 -0.84 -15.03 -0.22
N HIS A 66 -1.61 -16.07 -0.57
CA HIS A 66 -2.18 -16.25 -1.90
C HIS A 66 -3.12 -15.10 -2.25
N ARG A 67 -4.03 -14.72 -1.35
CA ARG A 67 -4.92 -13.58 -1.54
C ARG A 67 -4.19 -12.24 -1.70
N PHE A 68 -2.98 -12.12 -1.17
CA PHE A 68 -2.19 -10.90 -1.36
C PHE A 68 -1.69 -10.72 -2.79
N VAL A 69 -1.58 -11.78 -3.58
CA VAL A 69 -1.12 -11.72 -4.97
C VAL A 69 -2.25 -11.94 -5.99
N GLU A 70 -3.29 -12.66 -5.61
CA GLU A 70 -4.49 -12.90 -6.42
C GLU A 70 -5.56 -11.85 -6.09
N ILE A 71 -5.35 -10.62 -6.56
CA ILE A 71 -6.26 -9.50 -6.32
C ILE A 71 -7.41 -9.48 -7.33
N ASP A 72 -8.56 -8.96 -6.91
CA ASP A 72 -9.66 -8.60 -7.81
C ASP A 72 -9.45 -7.16 -8.34
N PRO A 73 -9.05 -6.98 -9.60
CA PRO A 73 -8.75 -5.66 -10.14
C PRO A 73 -9.98 -4.74 -10.26
N SER A 74 -11.20 -5.26 -10.11
CA SER A 74 -12.42 -4.45 -10.04
C SER A 74 -12.62 -3.77 -8.70
N ARG A 75 -11.90 -4.20 -7.66
CA ARG A 75 -12.05 -3.74 -6.26
C ARG A 75 -10.73 -3.42 -5.57
N GLU A 76 -9.61 -3.88 -6.12
CA GLU A 76 -8.31 -3.84 -5.46
C GLU A 76 -7.22 -3.35 -6.42
N LEU A 77 -6.25 -2.63 -5.88
CA LEU A 77 -5.02 -2.27 -6.56
C LEU A 77 -3.85 -2.60 -5.64
N ALA A 78 -2.80 -3.21 -6.18
CA ALA A 78 -1.59 -3.48 -5.43
C ALA A 78 -0.34 -3.26 -6.28
N LEU A 79 0.62 -2.56 -5.71
CA LEU A 79 1.91 -2.25 -6.31
C LEU A 79 3.03 -2.84 -5.47
N VAL A 80 4.01 -3.43 -6.11
CA VAL A 80 5.23 -3.91 -5.48
C VAL A 80 6.44 -3.10 -5.93
N ALA A 81 7.40 -2.92 -5.04
CA ALA A 81 8.72 -2.42 -5.36
C ALA A 81 9.69 -3.59 -5.36
N VAL A 82 10.35 -3.83 -6.49
CA VAL A 82 11.29 -4.95 -6.67
C VAL A 82 12.68 -4.45 -7.02
N LEU A 83 13.70 -5.13 -6.48
CA LEU A 83 15.11 -4.95 -6.81
C LEU A 83 15.54 -6.07 -7.75
N GLY A 84 16.25 -5.70 -8.82
CA GLY A 84 16.73 -6.66 -9.83
C GLY A 84 15.71 -6.96 -10.90
N ALA A 85 16.07 -7.87 -11.80
CA ALA A 85 15.24 -8.30 -12.91
C ALA A 85 14.62 -9.68 -12.66
N ASP A 86 13.42 -9.93 -13.20
CA ASP A 86 12.80 -11.24 -13.15
C ASP A 86 13.70 -12.29 -13.87
N PRO A 87 13.73 -13.55 -13.39
CA PRO A 87 12.97 -14.10 -12.26
C PRO A 87 13.62 -13.95 -10.87
N THR A 88 14.83 -13.36 -10.76
CA THR A 88 15.62 -13.29 -9.53
C THR A 88 15.37 -12.02 -8.72
N SER A 89 14.44 -11.18 -9.14
CA SER A 89 14.11 -9.96 -8.40
C SER A 89 13.58 -10.26 -7.00
N ILE A 90 13.89 -9.38 -6.05
CA ILE A 90 13.39 -9.46 -4.69
C ILE A 90 12.42 -8.31 -4.41
N GLN A 91 11.35 -8.62 -3.69
CA GLN A 91 10.39 -7.61 -3.26
C GLN A 91 10.88 -6.93 -2.00
N VAL A 92 10.84 -5.60 -2.00
CA VAL A 92 11.32 -4.76 -0.89
C VAL A 92 10.25 -3.82 -0.35
N GLY A 93 9.09 -3.76 -0.99
CA GLY A 93 7.95 -2.99 -0.53
C GLY A 93 6.66 -3.35 -1.27
N VAL A 94 5.53 -3.09 -0.63
CA VAL A 94 4.19 -3.22 -1.21
C VAL A 94 3.30 -2.10 -0.72
N ALA A 95 2.48 -1.54 -1.61
CA ALA A 95 1.36 -0.67 -1.27
C ALA A 95 0.12 -1.15 -1.99
N ARG A 96 -1.02 -1.16 -1.30
CA ARG A 96 -2.29 -1.62 -1.85
C ARG A 96 -3.45 -0.79 -1.35
N CYS A 97 -4.54 -0.78 -2.11
CA CYS A 97 -5.84 -0.37 -1.63
C CYS A 97 -6.90 -1.36 -2.07
N ALA A 98 -7.91 -1.50 -1.24
CA ALA A 98 -9.04 -2.39 -1.49
C ALA A 98 -10.32 -1.73 -1.00
N ARG A 99 -11.43 -2.02 -1.69
CA ARG A 99 -12.75 -1.57 -1.28
C ARG A 99 -13.13 -2.20 0.05
N ILE A 100 -13.68 -1.38 0.94
CA ILE A 100 -14.23 -1.84 2.23
C ILE A 100 -15.66 -2.30 1.99
N ASP A 101 -15.90 -3.59 2.18
CA ASP A 101 -17.22 -4.22 2.00
C ASP A 101 -17.87 -3.82 0.66
N GLU A 102 -19.18 -3.62 0.65
CA GLU A 102 -19.93 -3.15 -0.51
C GLU A 102 -20.12 -1.62 -0.53
N GLY A 103 -19.33 -0.88 0.29
CA GLY A 103 -19.37 0.58 0.38
C GLY A 103 -18.46 1.27 -0.67
N PRO A 104 -18.52 2.61 -0.74
CA PRO A 104 -17.67 3.39 -1.64
C PRO A 104 -16.26 3.62 -1.11
N ASP A 105 -15.98 3.25 0.15
CA ASP A 105 -14.72 3.53 0.83
C ASP A 105 -13.64 2.51 0.47
N TYR A 106 -12.40 2.98 0.42
CA TYR A 106 -11.22 2.16 0.16
C TYR A 106 -10.23 2.27 1.32
N ASP A 107 -9.86 1.12 1.86
CA ASP A 107 -8.72 1.03 2.78
C ASP A 107 -7.41 0.93 2.03
N PHE A 108 -6.33 1.45 2.60
CA PHE A 108 -4.99 1.28 2.04
C PHE A 108 -4.00 0.80 3.08
N ALA A 109 -2.98 0.16 2.59
CA ALA A 109 -1.87 -0.27 3.42
C ALA A 109 -0.55 -0.19 2.65
N ILE A 110 0.52 0.13 3.38
CA ILE A 110 1.87 0.17 2.84
C ILE A 110 2.85 -0.46 3.82
N VAL A 111 3.80 -1.22 3.31
CA VAL A 111 4.92 -1.74 4.09
C VAL A 111 6.21 -1.76 3.26
N ILE A 112 7.30 -1.40 3.89
CA ILE A 112 8.65 -1.39 3.33
C ILE A 112 9.52 -2.29 4.19
N ALA A 113 10.29 -3.18 3.57
CA ALA A 113 11.27 -4.02 4.26
C ALA A 113 12.24 -3.15 5.09
N ASP A 114 12.61 -3.62 6.28
CA ASP A 114 13.32 -2.83 7.28
C ASP A 114 14.62 -2.19 6.72
N ALA A 115 15.39 -2.93 5.94
CA ALA A 115 16.61 -2.42 5.32
C ALA A 115 16.39 -1.34 4.24
N TRP A 116 15.15 -1.17 3.75
CA TRP A 116 14.80 -0.24 2.67
C TRP A 116 13.98 0.96 3.18
N GLN A 117 13.79 1.05 4.49
CA GLN A 117 13.14 2.21 5.12
C GLN A 117 14.08 3.43 5.10
N HIS A 118 13.49 4.62 5.21
CA HIS A 118 14.18 5.92 5.24
C HIS A 118 14.95 6.32 3.95
N LEU A 119 14.96 5.47 2.91
CA LEU A 119 15.60 5.75 1.61
C LEU A 119 14.70 6.50 0.61
N GLY A 120 13.45 6.80 1.01
CA GLY A 120 12.48 7.50 0.14
C GLY A 120 11.47 6.57 -0.53
N LEU A 121 11.69 5.25 -0.51
CA LEU A 121 10.84 4.25 -1.17
C LEU A 121 9.36 4.37 -0.78
N GLY A 122 9.05 4.55 0.51
CA GLY A 122 7.67 4.68 0.97
C GLY A 122 6.94 5.86 0.31
N SER A 123 7.63 6.99 0.07
CA SER A 123 7.03 8.15 -0.60
C SER A 123 6.78 7.90 -2.08
N GLU A 124 7.71 7.25 -2.77
CA GLU A 124 7.56 6.88 -4.18
C GLU A 124 6.42 5.88 -4.39
N LEU A 125 6.40 4.83 -3.57
CA LEU A 125 5.42 3.76 -3.68
C LEU A 125 4.00 4.26 -3.34
N LEU A 126 3.85 5.05 -2.25
CA LEU A 126 2.55 5.59 -1.88
C LEU A 126 2.05 6.62 -2.91
N ARG A 127 2.93 7.50 -3.41
CA ARG A 127 2.56 8.45 -4.47
C ARG A 127 2.09 7.73 -5.72
N ARG A 128 2.78 6.66 -6.12
CA ARG A 128 2.37 5.85 -7.27
C ARG A 128 1.02 5.17 -7.04
N LEU A 129 0.76 4.64 -5.83
CA LEU A 129 -0.55 4.10 -5.50
C LEU A 129 -1.65 5.15 -5.60
N LEU A 130 -1.41 6.37 -5.10
CA LEU A 130 -2.37 7.49 -5.18
C LEU A 130 -2.68 7.88 -6.63
N GLU A 131 -1.66 7.95 -7.50
CA GLU A 131 -1.82 8.23 -8.94
C GLU A 131 -2.71 7.17 -9.61
N VAL A 132 -2.39 5.90 -9.37
CA VAL A 132 -3.10 4.76 -9.94
C VAL A 132 -4.53 4.67 -9.41
N ALA A 133 -4.75 4.85 -8.11
CA ALA A 133 -6.06 4.81 -7.50
C ALA A 133 -6.97 5.93 -8.02
N ALA A 134 -6.45 7.16 -8.11
CA ALA A 134 -7.21 8.27 -8.68
C ALA A 134 -7.59 8.04 -10.15
N ALA A 135 -6.66 7.51 -10.96
CA ALA A 135 -6.92 7.18 -12.36
C ALA A 135 -7.94 6.03 -12.52
N ALA A 136 -8.02 5.10 -11.56
CA ALA A 136 -8.99 4.01 -11.54
C ALA A 136 -10.39 4.44 -11.02
N GLY A 137 -10.56 5.71 -10.61
CA GLY A 137 -11.84 6.21 -10.11
C GLY A 137 -12.08 5.99 -8.61
N VAL A 138 -11.04 5.60 -7.85
CA VAL A 138 -11.16 5.53 -6.37
C VAL A 138 -11.47 6.92 -5.82
N PRO A 139 -12.53 7.11 -5.02
CA PRO A 139 -12.92 8.44 -4.54
C PRO A 139 -11.98 8.99 -3.47
N GLY A 140 -11.27 8.11 -2.78
CA GLY A 140 -10.33 8.45 -1.72
C GLY A 140 -9.79 7.21 -1.02
N LEU A 141 -8.81 7.39 -0.16
CA LEU A 141 -8.20 6.32 0.63
C LEU A 141 -8.27 6.64 2.11
N THR A 142 -8.59 5.63 2.90
CA THR A 142 -8.50 5.67 4.36
C THR A 142 -7.55 4.59 4.85
N GLY A 143 -7.08 4.70 6.07
CA GLY A 143 -6.26 3.67 6.70
C GLY A 143 -6.07 3.96 8.19
N LEU A 144 -5.67 2.96 8.94
CA LEU A 144 -5.38 3.06 10.36
C LEU A 144 -3.88 2.85 10.61
N THR A 145 -3.33 3.62 11.54
CA THR A 145 -1.95 3.44 11.99
C THR A 145 -1.84 3.74 13.49
N LEU A 146 -0.80 3.19 14.11
CA LEU A 146 -0.53 3.51 15.51
C LEU A 146 -0.13 4.99 15.67
N ALA A 147 -0.60 5.63 16.74
CA ALA A 147 -0.21 6.99 17.10
C ALA A 147 1.31 7.13 17.37
N THR A 148 1.99 6.02 17.65
CA THR A 148 3.45 5.92 17.84
C THR A 148 4.22 5.56 16.56
N ASN A 149 3.53 5.45 15.41
CA ASN A 149 4.17 5.16 14.14
C ASN A 149 4.59 6.45 13.42
N ASP A 150 5.50 7.20 14.01
CA ASP A 150 5.97 8.49 13.48
C ASP A 150 6.39 8.44 12.01
N PRO A 151 7.10 7.40 11.50
CA PRO A 151 7.45 7.31 10.09
C PRO A 151 6.21 7.28 9.18
N MET A 152 5.17 6.52 9.55
CA MET A 152 3.93 6.45 8.77
C MET A 152 3.14 7.76 8.85
N LEU A 153 3.05 8.38 10.04
CA LEU A 153 2.38 9.67 10.20
C LEU A 153 3.06 10.77 9.37
N ALA A 154 4.39 10.81 9.35
CA ALA A 154 5.17 11.74 8.53
C ALA A 154 4.98 11.46 7.03
N LEU A 155 4.94 10.20 6.61
CA LEU A 155 4.67 9.80 5.23
C LEU A 155 3.27 10.24 4.80
N ALA A 156 2.25 9.96 5.60
CA ALA A 156 0.87 10.34 5.32
C ALA A 156 0.74 11.86 5.12
N ARG A 157 1.31 12.67 6.03
CA ARG A 157 1.31 14.15 5.88
C ARG A 157 1.96 14.60 4.57
N ARG A 158 3.14 14.06 4.24
CA ARG A 158 3.84 14.40 2.97
C ARG A 158 3.05 14.02 1.73
N CYS A 159 2.23 12.97 1.82
CA CYS A 159 1.37 12.52 0.73
C CYS A 159 -0.03 13.17 0.78
N GLY A 160 -0.25 14.18 1.61
CA GLY A 160 -1.49 14.97 1.63
C GLY A 160 -2.67 14.28 2.32
N PHE A 161 -2.42 13.33 3.22
CA PHE A 161 -3.45 12.76 4.05
C PHE A 161 -3.77 13.67 5.25
N ALA A 162 -5.05 13.80 5.57
CA ALA A 162 -5.52 14.30 6.85
C ALA A 162 -5.34 13.21 7.93
N LEU A 163 -4.97 13.63 9.13
CA LEU A 163 -4.75 12.74 10.28
C LEU A 163 -5.77 13.07 11.36
N ARG A 164 -6.49 12.08 11.83
CA ARG A 164 -7.47 12.21 12.91
C ARG A 164 -7.24 11.11 13.94
N ARG A 165 -7.14 11.46 15.22
CA ARG A 165 -7.12 10.45 16.29
C ARG A 165 -8.47 9.74 16.33
N ASP A 166 -8.43 8.43 16.54
CA ASP A 166 -9.65 7.68 16.78
C ASP A 166 -10.28 8.15 18.11
N PRO A 167 -11.58 8.48 18.13
CA PRO A 167 -12.25 8.96 19.35
C PRO A 167 -12.42 7.88 20.41
N HIS A 168 -12.34 6.60 20.03
CA HIS A 168 -12.53 5.45 20.92
C HIS A 168 -11.23 4.76 21.28
N ASP A 169 -10.15 4.99 20.53
CA ASP A 169 -8.82 4.42 20.79
C ASP A 169 -7.72 5.45 20.54
N ALA A 170 -7.21 6.05 21.60
CA ALA A 170 -6.13 7.04 21.53
C ALA A 170 -4.81 6.49 20.98
N THR A 171 -4.64 5.16 20.89
CA THR A 171 -3.45 4.51 20.33
C THR A 171 -3.47 4.44 18.80
N VAL A 172 -4.60 4.77 18.19
CA VAL A 172 -4.83 4.69 16.74
C VAL A 172 -5.07 6.07 16.13
N VAL A 173 -4.53 6.28 14.94
CA VAL A 173 -4.76 7.45 14.10
C VAL A 173 -5.33 6.97 12.77
N GLN A 174 -6.48 7.51 12.40
CA GLN A 174 -7.02 7.39 11.05
C GLN A 174 -6.33 8.39 10.15
N VAL A 175 -5.91 7.92 8.97
CA VAL A 175 -5.34 8.73 7.90
C VAL A 175 -6.25 8.67 6.68
N THR A 176 -6.68 9.81 6.14
CA THR A 176 -7.66 9.88 5.06
C THR A 176 -7.23 10.86 4.00
N ARG A 177 -7.38 10.50 2.72
CA ARG A 177 -7.17 11.37 1.59
C ARG A 177 -8.28 11.19 0.56
N ASN A 178 -9.02 12.26 0.27
CA ASN A 178 -10.03 12.30 -0.78
C ASN A 178 -9.39 12.78 -2.07
N PHE A 179 -9.76 12.15 -3.20
CA PHE A 179 -9.33 12.55 -4.54
C PHE A 179 -10.35 13.50 -5.19
N GLN A 180 -11.61 13.42 -4.74
CA GLN A 180 -12.64 14.33 -5.18
C GLN A 180 -12.66 15.53 -4.23
N THR A 181 -11.89 16.54 -4.54
CA THR A 181 -12.21 17.94 -4.22
C THR A 181 -11.20 18.85 -4.92
N ALA A 182 -11.44 19.19 -6.18
CA ALA A 182 -11.29 20.58 -6.53
C ALA A 182 -12.70 21.17 -6.44
N PRO A 183 -12.97 22.12 -5.56
CA PRO A 183 -14.15 22.96 -5.75
C PRO A 183 -13.96 23.72 -7.06
N ALA A 184 -15.03 23.74 -7.84
CA ALA A 184 -15.15 24.65 -8.97
C ALA A 184 -14.91 26.10 -8.55
#